data_1983837ebf5f7848c71a65e72dcd4562
#
_entry.id   1983837ebf5f7848c71a65e72dcd4562
#
_cell.length_a   1.000
_cell.length_b   1.000
_cell.length_c   1.000
_cell.angle_alpha   90.00
_cell.angle_beta   90.00
_cell.angle_gamma   90.00
#
_symmetry.space_group_name_H-M   'P 1'
#
loop_
_entity.id
_entity.type
_entity.pdbx_description
1 polymer ?
#
loop_
_entity_poly.entity_id
_entity_poly.type
_entity_poly.pdbx_seq_one_letter_code
_entity_poly.pdbx_strand_id
1 'polypeptide(L)'
;MNETKARKIRNKRVFHGIVNYGSQASLLAQGLRDMSINAKTYTIGDQYQRNTDFEFKKRHSLPSKFFYHALVYPMVKLYAFFYFQTFHFYFGRTLTKKKWDLPLYRFFGKKVVMHYLGDDIRNYKLLITRYKLPNDHLYVKNEKKHDQIVSRRIHREMKYVDLFLASLPTHVDFAKEYGLSVNNIIPLSLNLENLIFKEQPRIVNEIRIIHGTTNRKWKGTSLIEEEIASLIEKGYAINFKVIENITHDRLIQEIENCHIYIDQISFGWYGAAAIESMAIGRPTIAFVDECYFKYVDYEKKIPVINATKLNFKEVLEGLMNKPEQLNHISLKSRKFVEEHHDIQVTSKLLLDLYQDKLWS
;
A
#
# COMPACT_ATOMS: atom_id res chain seq x y z
N MET A 1 20.06 -11.67 -22.51
CA MET A 1 19.16 -10.71 -23.22
C MET A 1 19.98 -10.05 -24.32
N ASN A 2 19.51 -10.06 -25.58
CA ASN A 2 20.25 -9.49 -26.70
C ASN A 2 20.40 -7.97 -26.52
N GLU A 3 21.59 -7.38 -26.79
CA GLU A 3 21.88 -5.94 -26.56
C GLU A 3 20.85 -5.00 -27.20
N THR A 4 20.36 -5.35 -28.39
CA THR A 4 19.33 -4.59 -29.10
C THR A 4 18.01 -4.52 -28.30
N LYS A 5 17.61 -5.63 -27.65
CA LYS A 5 16.41 -5.69 -26.80
C LYS A 5 16.62 -4.87 -25.52
N ALA A 6 17.82 -4.94 -24.91
CA ALA A 6 18.17 -4.15 -23.73
C ALA A 6 18.12 -2.64 -24.02
N ARG A 7 18.68 -2.21 -25.18
CA ARG A 7 18.65 -0.79 -25.63
C ARG A 7 17.23 -0.30 -25.90
N LYS A 8 16.37 -1.13 -26.50
CA LYS A 8 14.95 -0.81 -26.77
C LYS A 8 14.17 -0.59 -25.47
N ILE A 9 14.46 -1.37 -24.44
CA ILE A 9 13.83 -1.27 -23.12
C ILE A 9 14.29 0.00 -22.39
N ARG A 10 15.59 0.32 -22.37
CA ARG A 10 16.15 1.53 -21.75
C ARG A 10 15.59 2.83 -22.36
N ASN A 11 15.16 2.81 -23.60
CA ASN A 11 14.55 3.96 -24.28
C ASN A 11 13.06 4.14 -23.92
N LYS A 12 12.46 3.28 -23.10
CA LYS A 12 11.07 3.43 -22.65
C LYS A 12 10.96 4.56 -21.63
N ARG A 13 9.91 5.36 -21.76
CA ARG A 13 9.60 6.49 -20.88
C ARG A 13 8.27 6.20 -20.19
N VAL A 14 8.32 6.12 -18.86
CA VAL A 14 7.19 5.73 -18.03
C VAL A 14 6.74 6.91 -17.15
N PHE A 15 5.46 7.22 -17.22
CA PHE A 15 4.79 8.15 -16.33
C PHE A 15 4.23 7.39 -15.12
N HIS A 16 4.51 7.83 -13.92
CA HIS A 16 3.88 7.38 -12.69
C HIS A 16 3.05 8.50 -12.07
N GLY A 17 1.79 8.25 -11.77
CA GLY A 17 0.92 9.27 -11.15
C GLY A 17 -0.58 8.96 -11.28
N ILE A 18 -1.45 9.89 -10.95
CA ILE A 18 -1.31 11.27 -10.43
C ILE A 18 -1.51 11.33 -8.91
N VAL A 19 -1.55 10.21 -8.25
CA VAL A 19 -1.59 10.09 -6.79
C VAL A 19 -0.40 9.27 -6.32
N ASN A 20 0.05 9.53 -5.09
CA ASN A 20 1.23 8.89 -4.51
C ASN A 20 0.92 8.33 -3.11
N TYR A 21 -0.16 7.54 -3.00
CA TYR A 21 -0.51 6.92 -1.73
C TYR A 21 0.57 5.95 -1.24
N GLY A 22 0.95 6.07 0.04
CA GLY A 22 2.02 5.28 0.62
C GLY A 22 3.34 5.37 -0.16
N SER A 23 3.61 6.49 -0.85
CA SER A 23 4.80 6.69 -1.70
C SER A 23 4.94 5.70 -2.87
N GLN A 24 3.93 4.88 -3.17
CA GLN A 24 4.08 3.78 -4.13
C GLN A 24 4.43 4.24 -5.55
N ALA A 25 3.88 5.38 -6.01
CA ALA A 25 4.21 5.91 -7.34
C ALA A 25 5.66 6.38 -7.41
N SER A 26 6.16 7.08 -6.39
CA SER A 26 7.53 7.58 -6.35
C SER A 26 8.56 6.47 -6.13
N LEU A 27 8.26 5.50 -5.26
CA LEU A 27 9.14 4.36 -4.99
C LEU A 27 9.32 3.49 -6.23
N LEU A 28 8.26 3.05 -6.87
CA LEU A 28 8.35 2.25 -8.08
C LEU A 28 9.00 3.00 -9.25
N ALA A 29 8.75 4.31 -9.38
CA ALA A 29 9.45 5.13 -10.38
C ALA A 29 10.94 5.24 -10.07
N GLN A 30 11.34 5.37 -8.80
CA GLN A 30 12.74 5.37 -8.39
C GLN A 30 13.42 4.04 -8.70
N GLY A 31 12.86 2.91 -8.26
CA GLY A 31 13.45 1.59 -8.54
C GLY A 31 13.60 1.29 -10.03
N LEU A 32 12.65 1.77 -10.87
CA LEU A 32 12.81 1.70 -12.33
C LEU A 32 13.96 2.57 -12.83
N ARG A 33 14.18 3.78 -12.29
CA ARG A 33 15.33 4.63 -12.62
C ARG A 33 16.66 3.96 -12.25
N ASP A 34 16.71 3.30 -11.09
CA ASP A 34 17.90 2.56 -10.64
C ASP A 34 18.26 1.43 -11.62
N MET A 35 17.25 0.91 -12.34
CA MET A 35 17.41 -0.07 -13.44
C MET A 35 17.57 0.61 -14.82
N SER A 36 17.90 1.91 -14.87
CA SER A 36 18.13 2.68 -16.10
C SER A 36 16.89 2.86 -16.98
N ILE A 37 15.67 2.79 -16.44
CA ILE A 37 14.43 3.13 -17.15
C ILE A 37 14.08 4.60 -16.87
N ASN A 38 13.71 5.34 -17.91
CA ASN A 38 13.28 6.74 -17.75
C ASN A 38 11.86 6.80 -17.17
N ALA A 39 11.75 6.71 -15.85
CA ALA A 39 10.50 6.81 -15.12
C ALA A 39 10.41 8.13 -14.34
N LYS A 40 9.26 8.81 -14.41
CA LYS A 40 9.03 10.08 -13.70
C LYS A 40 7.67 10.09 -13.00
N THR A 41 7.63 10.72 -11.84
CA THR A 41 6.45 10.82 -10.98
C THR A 41 5.83 12.21 -11.06
N TYR A 42 4.56 12.25 -11.46
CA TYR A 42 3.74 13.46 -11.52
C TYR A 42 2.54 13.30 -10.60
N THR A 43 2.41 14.16 -9.59
CA THR A 43 1.38 13.97 -8.55
C THR A 43 0.56 15.23 -8.30
N ILE A 44 -0.68 15.02 -7.88
CA ILE A 44 -1.45 16.07 -7.21
C ILE A 44 -0.89 16.16 -5.80
N GLY A 45 -0.50 17.37 -5.34
CA GLY A 45 0.07 17.58 -4.03
C GLY A 45 -0.73 16.94 -2.91
N ASP A 46 -0.06 16.24 -2.03
CA ASP A 46 -0.62 15.60 -0.85
C ASP A 46 -0.14 16.27 0.44
N GLN A 47 -0.83 16.00 1.54
CA GLN A 47 -0.50 16.55 2.86
C GLN A 47 0.84 16.04 3.43
N TYR A 48 1.41 14.98 2.88
CA TYR A 48 2.63 14.33 3.37
C TYR A 48 3.90 14.78 2.61
N GLN A 49 3.77 15.70 1.65
CA GLN A 49 4.87 16.32 0.87
C GLN A 49 5.90 15.31 0.33
N ARG A 50 5.44 14.14 -0.15
CA ARG A 50 6.31 13.09 -0.67
C ARG A 50 7.07 13.53 -1.90
N ASN A 51 8.32 13.10 -2.04
CA ASN A 51 9.17 13.43 -3.18
C ASN A 51 8.58 12.96 -4.50
N THR A 52 8.44 13.90 -5.45
CA THR A 52 7.94 13.65 -6.80
C THR A 52 8.68 14.54 -7.81
N ASP A 53 8.79 14.08 -9.06
CA ASP A 53 9.46 14.88 -10.11
C ASP A 53 8.66 16.13 -10.48
N PHE A 54 7.32 16.05 -10.41
CA PHE A 54 6.44 17.19 -10.64
C PHE A 54 5.18 17.11 -9.77
N GLU A 55 4.81 18.25 -9.18
CA GLU A 55 3.63 18.36 -8.33
C GLU A 55 2.61 19.38 -8.86
N PHE A 56 1.38 18.95 -9.09
CA PHE A 56 0.23 19.82 -9.37
C PHE A 56 -0.27 20.47 -8.07
N LYS A 57 0.48 21.47 -7.56
CA LYS A 57 0.18 22.13 -6.28
C LYS A 57 -1.15 22.86 -6.27
N LYS A 58 -1.87 22.81 -5.15
CA LYS A 58 -2.99 23.71 -4.92
C LYS A 58 -2.47 25.15 -4.77
N ARG A 59 -3.07 26.10 -5.49
CA ARG A 59 -2.74 27.51 -5.42
C ARG A 59 -3.85 28.24 -4.66
N HIS A 60 -3.47 29.19 -3.83
CA HIS A 60 -4.42 29.88 -2.94
C HIS A 60 -4.85 31.24 -3.50
N SER A 61 -3.97 32.01 -4.16
CA SER A 61 -4.35 33.29 -4.77
C SER A 61 -5.11 33.10 -6.08
N LEU A 62 -6.15 33.88 -6.34
CA LEU A 62 -6.99 33.78 -7.53
C LEU A 62 -6.19 33.93 -8.84
N PRO A 63 -5.28 34.93 -9.02
CA PRO A 63 -4.49 35.05 -10.23
C PRO A 63 -3.58 33.83 -10.48
N SER A 64 -2.88 33.35 -9.43
CA SER A 64 -2.02 32.18 -9.52
C SER A 64 -2.84 30.91 -9.82
N LYS A 65 -3.99 30.75 -9.18
CA LYS A 65 -4.90 29.63 -9.45
C LYS A 65 -5.34 29.60 -10.91
N PHE A 66 -5.78 30.74 -11.44
CA PHE A 66 -6.22 30.86 -12.83
C PHE A 66 -5.06 30.53 -13.79
N PHE A 67 -3.90 31.16 -13.62
CA PHE A 67 -2.73 30.94 -14.48
C PHE A 67 -2.30 29.46 -14.50
N TYR A 68 -2.14 28.83 -13.34
CA TYR A 68 -1.69 27.44 -13.28
C TYR A 68 -2.74 26.45 -13.80
N HIS A 69 -4.02 26.64 -13.46
CA HIS A 69 -5.06 25.72 -13.91
C HIS A 69 -5.46 25.90 -15.38
N ALA A 70 -5.41 27.11 -15.91
CA ALA A 70 -5.79 27.37 -17.29
C ALA A 70 -4.63 27.15 -18.28
N LEU A 71 -3.38 27.37 -17.85
CA LEU A 71 -2.23 27.34 -18.75
C LEU A 71 -1.20 26.26 -18.37
N VAL A 72 -0.61 26.36 -17.17
CA VAL A 72 0.56 25.51 -16.81
C VAL A 72 0.19 24.04 -16.73
N TYR A 73 -0.85 23.69 -15.99
CA TYR A 73 -1.23 22.27 -15.82
C TYR A 73 -1.73 21.59 -17.09
N PRO A 74 -2.52 22.23 -17.96
CA PRO A 74 -2.82 21.69 -19.27
C PRO A 74 -1.58 21.45 -20.13
N MET A 75 -0.63 22.41 -20.16
CA MET A 75 0.62 22.25 -20.90
C MET A 75 1.48 21.10 -20.37
N VAL A 76 1.60 20.97 -19.04
CA VAL A 76 2.33 19.85 -18.42
C VAL A 76 1.67 18.50 -18.75
N LYS A 77 0.35 18.43 -18.73
CA LYS A 77 -0.39 17.22 -19.12
C LYS A 77 -0.20 16.88 -20.59
N LEU A 78 -0.22 17.89 -21.45
CA LEU A 78 0.01 17.72 -22.89
C LEU A 78 1.45 17.27 -23.17
N TYR A 79 2.43 17.90 -22.51
CA TYR A 79 3.83 17.45 -22.55
C TYR A 79 3.95 15.99 -22.10
N ALA A 80 3.40 15.65 -20.96
CA ALA A 80 3.43 14.28 -20.44
C ALA A 80 2.80 13.30 -21.44
N PHE A 81 1.65 13.66 -22.02
CA PHE A 81 0.96 12.83 -23.01
C PHE A 81 1.84 12.50 -24.22
N PHE A 82 2.57 13.47 -24.78
CA PHE A 82 3.43 13.22 -25.93
C PHE A 82 4.78 12.59 -25.54
N TYR A 83 5.33 12.95 -24.39
CA TYR A 83 6.65 12.50 -23.97
C TYR A 83 6.67 11.01 -23.54
N PHE A 84 5.70 10.56 -22.74
CA PHE A 84 5.68 9.20 -22.21
C PHE A 84 5.00 8.21 -23.17
N GLN A 85 5.47 6.96 -23.17
CA GLN A 85 4.88 5.85 -23.92
C GLN A 85 4.00 4.98 -23.03
N THR A 86 4.35 4.85 -21.74
CA THR A 86 3.62 4.05 -20.75
C THR A 86 3.14 4.95 -19.63
N PHE A 87 1.88 4.82 -19.28
CA PHE A 87 1.23 5.56 -18.21
C PHE A 87 0.81 4.61 -17.11
N HIS A 88 1.49 4.65 -15.97
CA HIS A 88 1.17 3.90 -14.78
C HIS A 88 0.37 4.77 -13.81
N PHE A 89 -0.92 4.55 -13.78
CA PHE A 89 -1.85 5.27 -12.91
C PHE A 89 -2.15 4.47 -11.66
N TYR A 90 -2.47 5.19 -10.60
CA TYR A 90 -2.76 4.64 -9.29
C TYR A 90 -4.13 5.06 -8.78
N PHE A 91 -4.71 4.24 -7.92
CA PHE A 91 -5.91 4.54 -7.16
C PHE A 91 -7.09 4.98 -8.06
N GLY A 92 -7.25 4.33 -9.20
CA GLY A 92 -8.32 4.64 -10.15
C GLY A 92 -8.32 6.09 -10.65
N ARG A 93 -7.17 6.78 -10.68
CA ARG A 93 -7.01 8.17 -11.14
C ARG A 93 -6.19 8.24 -12.42
N THR A 94 -6.58 9.14 -13.34
CA THR A 94 -5.83 9.47 -14.56
C THR A 94 -5.59 10.98 -14.66
N LEU A 95 -4.96 11.47 -15.71
CA LEU A 95 -4.68 12.92 -15.90
C LEU A 95 -5.96 13.75 -15.91
N THR A 96 -7.11 13.17 -16.24
CA THR A 96 -8.40 13.87 -16.23
C THR A 96 -9.38 13.26 -15.22
N LYS A 97 -10.15 14.12 -14.53
CA LYS A 97 -11.12 13.69 -13.52
C LYS A 97 -12.16 12.68 -14.04
N LYS A 98 -12.61 12.86 -15.28
CA LYS A 98 -13.62 12.02 -15.92
C LYS A 98 -13.03 10.93 -16.82
N LYS A 99 -11.68 10.75 -16.79
CA LYS A 99 -10.96 9.74 -17.59
C LYS A 99 -11.20 9.86 -19.11
N TRP A 100 -11.34 11.07 -19.60
CA TRP A 100 -11.48 11.32 -21.04
C TRP A 100 -10.16 11.09 -21.78
N ASP A 101 -9.07 11.06 -21.06
CA ASP A 101 -7.72 10.74 -21.55
C ASP A 101 -7.55 9.24 -21.90
N LEU A 102 -8.31 8.31 -21.30
CA LEU A 102 -8.15 6.89 -21.58
C LEU A 102 -8.35 6.51 -23.07
N PRO A 103 -9.43 6.93 -23.76
CA PRO A 103 -9.56 6.67 -25.20
C PRO A 103 -8.41 7.24 -26.04
N LEU A 104 -7.84 8.41 -25.64
CA LEU A 104 -6.74 9.04 -26.34
C LEU A 104 -5.46 8.21 -26.23
N TYR A 105 -5.13 7.67 -25.05
CA TYR A 105 -3.98 6.76 -24.89
C TYR A 105 -4.06 5.60 -25.87
N ARG A 106 -5.21 4.93 -25.93
CA ARG A 106 -5.44 3.81 -26.84
C ARG A 106 -5.28 4.26 -28.32
N PHE A 107 -5.91 5.36 -28.69
CA PHE A 107 -5.84 5.90 -30.06
C PHE A 107 -4.40 6.21 -30.51
N PHE A 108 -3.57 6.75 -29.60
CA PHE A 108 -2.17 7.06 -29.88
C PHE A 108 -1.19 5.92 -29.55
N GLY A 109 -1.67 4.70 -29.37
CA GLY A 109 -0.84 3.52 -29.11
C GLY A 109 -0.04 3.58 -27.80
N LYS A 110 -0.45 4.43 -26.84
CA LYS A 110 0.16 4.50 -25.51
C LYS A 110 -0.29 3.32 -24.66
N LYS A 111 0.58 2.84 -23.80
CA LYS A 111 0.26 1.77 -22.84
C LYS A 111 -0.23 2.34 -21.53
N VAL A 112 -1.30 1.76 -20.99
CA VAL A 112 -1.92 2.20 -19.74
C VAL A 112 -1.92 1.07 -18.71
N VAL A 113 -1.39 1.36 -17.53
CA VAL A 113 -1.41 0.48 -16.37
C VAL A 113 -2.27 1.13 -15.30
N MET A 114 -3.15 0.35 -14.66
CA MET A 114 -3.93 0.78 -13.50
C MET A 114 -3.57 -0.07 -12.30
N HIS A 115 -3.04 0.56 -11.25
CA HIS A 115 -2.59 -0.09 -10.03
C HIS A 115 -3.51 0.25 -8.86
N TYR A 116 -4.15 -0.76 -8.31
CA TYR A 116 -5.07 -0.64 -7.20
C TYR A 116 -4.33 -0.79 -5.86
N LEU A 117 -4.54 0.17 -4.96
CA LEU A 117 -3.79 0.27 -3.70
C LEU A 117 -4.66 0.09 -2.44
N GLY A 118 -5.99 0.15 -2.56
CA GLY A 118 -6.84 0.08 -1.37
C GLY A 118 -8.32 0.32 -1.65
N ASP A 119 -8.87 1.41 -1.14
CA ASP A 119 -10.30 1.72 -1.20
C ASP A 119 -10.84 1.94 -2.63
N ASP A 120 -9.94 2.17 -3.55
CA ASP A 120 -10.22 2.28 -4.98
C ASP A 120 -10.70 0.98 -5.63
N ILE A 121 -10.44 -0.17 -5.04
CA ILE A 121 -10.89 -1.48 -5.56
C ILE A 121 -11.77 -2.24 -4.56
N ARG A 122 -11.80 -1.82 -3.29
CA ARG A 122 -12.57 -2.52 -2.26
C ARG A 122 -14.01 -2.74 -2.69
N ASN A 123 -14.49 -3.95 -2.46
CA ASN A 123 -15.91 -4.27 -2.55
C ASN A 123 -16.49 -4.33 -1.13
N TYR A 124 -17.31 -3.34 -0.79
CA TYR A 124 -17.85 -3.22 0.56
C TYR A 124 -18.81 -4.36 0.89
N LYS A 125 -19.61 -4.81 -0.09
CA LYS A 125 -20.50 -5.94 0.07
C LYS A 125 -19.72 -7.21 0.46
N LEU A 126 -18.62 -7.52 -0.24
CA LEU A 126 -17.78 -8.67 0.07
C LEU A 126 -17.16 -8.55 1.47
N LEU A 127 -16.65 -7.38 1.86
CA LEU A 127 -16.09 -7.14 3.20
C LEU A 127 -17.13 -7.34 4.30
N ILE A 128 -18.33 -6.76 4.12
CA ILE A 128 -19.44 -6.87 5.08
C ILE A 128 -19.81 -8.33 5.30
N THR A 129 -19.96 -9.07 4.21
CA THR A 129 -20.35 -10.49 4.26
C THR A 129 -19.25 -11.35 4.88
N ARG A 130 -18.00 -11.19 4.45
CA ARG A 130 -16.86 -12.01 4.90
C ARG A 130 -16.53 -11.80 6.38
N TYR A 131 -16.52 -10.56 6.83
CA TYR A 131 -16.10 -10.20 8.20
C TYR A 131 -17.28 -9.86 9.12
N LYS A 132 -18.52 -10.08 8.67
CA LYS A 132 -19.75 -9.87 9.45
C LYS A 132 -19.77 -8.49 10.13
N LEU A 133 -19.56 -7.44 9.37
CA LEU A 133 -19.44 -6.08 9.89
C LEU A 133 -20.77 -5.61 10.51
N PRO A 134 -20.74 -4.89 11.64
CA PRO A 134 -21.95 -4.41 12.30
C PRO A 134 -22.66 -3.33 11.49
N ASN A 135 -23.97 -3.17 11.68
CA ASN A 135 -24.82 -2.27 10.89
C ASN A 135 -24.42 -0.78 10.98
N ASP A 136 -23.79 -0.36 12.07
CA ASP A 136 -23.28 1.00 12.25
C ASP A 136 -21.94 1.25 11.57
N HIS A 137 -21.32 0.23 10.99
CA HIS A 137 -20.03 0.34 10.31
C HIS A 137 -20.13 1.22 9.07
N LEU A 138 -19.10 2.05 8.81
CA LEU A 138 -19.05 2.98 7.68
C LEU A 138 -19.28 2.31 6.32
N TYR A 139 -18.78 1.10 6.14
CA TYR A 139 -18.92 0.33 4.89
C TYR A 139 -20.37 -0.10 4.68
N VAL A 140 -21.06 -0.55 5.73
CA VAL A 140 -22.48 -0.92 5.63
C VAL A 140 -23.31 0.30 5.20
N LYS A 141 -23.09 1.45 5.81
CA LYS A 141 -23.80 2.69 5.50
C LYS A 141 -23.56 3.20 4.06
N ASN A 142 -22.40 2.90 3.48
CA ASN A 142 -21.99 3.43 2.18
C ASN A 142 -21.90 2.36 1.08
N GLU A 143 -22.19 1.09 1.36
CA GLU A 143 -21.99 -0.06 0.47
C GLU A 143 -22.51 0.19 -0.95
N LYS A 144 -23.81 0.37 -1.11
CA LYS A 144 -24.46 0.50 -2.43
C LYS A 144 -23.86 1.64 -3.25
N LYS A 145 -23.66 2.81 -2.64
CA LYS A 145 -23.12 3.99 -3.32
C LYS A 145 -21.67 3.78 -3.73
N HIS A 146 -20.86 3.24 -2.83
CA HIS A 146 -19.44 2.99 -3.09
C HIS A 146 -19.26 1.95 -4.20
N ASP A 147 -19.88 0.78 -4.06
CA ASP A 147 -19.71 -0.33 -4.99
C ASP A 147 -20.22 0.00 -6.39
N GLN A 148 -21.31 0.77 -6.51
CA GLN A 148 -21.76 1.28 -7.80
C GLN A 148 -20.78 2.24 -8.46
N ILE A 149 -20.16 3.15 -7.70
CA ILE A 149 -19.16 4.10 -8.21
C ILE A 149 -17.92 3.34 -8.70
N VAL A 150 -17.44 2.40 -7.90
CA VAL A 150 -16.26 1.58 -8.23
C VAL A 150 -16.56 0.72 -9.45
N SER A 151 -17.69 0.04 -9.49
CA SER A 151 -18.12 -0.80 -10.61
C SER A 151 -18.16 -0.02 -11.94
N ARG A 152 -18.85 1.13 -11.99
CA ARG A 152 -18.91 1.97 -13.20
C ARG A 152 -17.54 2.42 -13.67
N ARG A 153 -16.65 2.73 -12.73
CA ARG A 153 -15.29 3.16 -13.02
C ARG A 153 -14.48 2.00 -13.62
N ILE A 154 -14.49 0.82 -12.99
CA ILE A 154 -13.77 -0.37 -13.46
C ILE A 154 -14.25 -0.81 -14.85
N HIS A 155 -15.55 -0.86 -15.09
CA HIS A 155 -16.09 -1.19 -16.41
C HIS A 155 -15.63 -0.22 -17.52
N ARG A 156 -15.37 1.05 -17.17
CA ARG A 156 -14.76 1.99 -18.10
C ARG A 156 -13.28 1.72 -18.29
N GLU A 157 -12.55 1.45 -17.22
CA GLU A 157 -11.11 1.15 -17.25
C GLU A 157 -10.82 -0.11 -18.08
N MET A 158 -11.64 -1.16 -17.94
CA MET A 158 -11.52 -2.43 -18.70
C MET A 158 -11.51 -2.24 -20.22
N LYS A 159 -12.06 -1.13 -20.72
CA LYS A 159 -12.09 -0.85 -22.17
C LYS A 159 -10.78 -0.29 -22.72
N TYR A 160 -9.91 0.28 -21.86
CA TYR A 160 -8.78 1.10 -22.31
C TYR A 160 -7.46 0.82 -21.60
N VAL A 161 -7.48 0.11 -20.48
CA VAL A 161 -6.28 -0.23 -19.70
C VAL A 161 -5.68 -1.52 -20.21
N ASP A 162 -4.37 -1.52 -20.46
CA ASP A 162 -3.65 -2.69 -20.99
C ASP A 162 -3.24 -3.66 -19.89
N LEU A 163 -2.98 -3.16 -18.65
CA LEU A 163 -2.50 -3.98 -17.52
C LEU A 163 -3.12 -3.50 -16.21
N PHE A 164 -3.71 -4.43 -15.47
CA PHE A 164 -4.22 -4.20 -14.13
C PHE A 164 -3.31 -4.83 -13.08
N LEU A 165 -2.97 -4.07 -12.04
CA LEU A 165 -2.12 -4.49 -10.93
C LEU A 165 -2.83 -4.29 -9.60
N ALA A 166 -2.53 -5.16 -8.64
CA ALA A 166 -2.95 -5.04 -7.25
C ALA A 166 -1.73 -4.97 -6.34
N SER A 167 -1.82 -4.25 -5.23
CA SER A 167 -0.77 -4.26 -4.20
C SER A 167 -1.00 -5.30 -3.10
N LEU A 168 -2.24 -5.72 -2.91
CA LEU A 168 -2.59 -6.69 -1.87
C LEU A 168 -3.38 -7.85 -2.49
N PRO A 169 -3.22 -9.08 -1.99
CA PRO A 169 -3.97 -10.23 -2.50
C PRO A 169 -5.49 -10.10 -2.29
N THR A 170 -5.92 -9.37 -1.27
CA THR A 170 -7.35 -9.04 -1.05
C THR A 170 -7.97 -8.31 -2.25
N HIS A 171 -7.20 -7.50 -2.95
CA HIS A 171 -7.67 -6.75 -4.12
C HIS A 171 -8.06 -7.64 -5.30
N VAL A 172 -7.49 -8.84 -5.39
CA VAL A 172 -7.84 -9.82 -6.41
C VAL A 172 -9.30 -10.28 -6.27
N ASP A 173 -9.72 -10.60 -5.04
CA ASP A 173 -11.11 -10.98 -4.78
C ASP A 173 -12.07 -9.80 -5.03
N PHE A 174 -11.70 -8.60 -4.57
CA PHE A 174 -12.52 -7.40 -4.83
C PHE A 174 -12.68 -7.11 -6.32
N ALA A 175 -11.62 -7.26 -7.11
CA ALA A 175 -11.67 -7.07 -8.56
C ALA A 175 -12.65 -8.05 -9.22
N LYS A 176 -12.66 -9.31 -8.79
CA LYS A 176 -13.56 -10.35 -9.29
C LYS A 176 -15.03 -10.00 -9.09
N GLU A 177 -15.39 -9.38 -7.96
CA GLU A 177 -16.77 -8.94 -7.70
C GLU A 177 -17.26 -7.88 -8.70
N TYR A 178 -16.33 -7.17 -9.36
CA TYR A 178 -16.62 -6.20 -10.41
C TYR A 178 -16.43 -6.77 -11.84
N GLY A 179 -16.18 -8.08 -11.97
CA GLY A 179 -15.93 -8.74 -13.25
C GLY A 179 -14.54 -8.46 -13.83
N LEU A 180 -13.59 -7.96 -13.03
CA LEU A 180 -12.23 -7.68 -13.45
C LEU A 180 -11.28 -8.80 -12.99
N SER A 181 -10.52 -9.38 -13.92
CA SER A 181 -9.43 -10.31 -13.59
C SER A 181 -8.13 -9.54 -13.36
N VAL A 182 -7.61 -9.59 -12.13
CA VAL A 182 -6.29 -9.05 -11.76
C VAL A 182 -5.43 -10.22 -11.32
N ASN A 183 -4.44 -10.59 -12.13
CA ASN A 183 -3.59 -11.75 -11.88
C ASN A 183 -2.17 -11.37 -11.44
N ASN A 184 -1.85 -10.07 -11.42
CA ASN A 184 -0.52 -9.58 -11.12
C ASN A 184 -0.53 -8.74 -9.84
N ILE A 185 0.21 -9.19 -8.84
CA ILE A 185 0.38 -8.48 -7.59
C ILE A 185 1.80 -7.90 -7.57
N ILE A 186 1.91 -6.59 -7.34
CA ILE A 186 3.15 -5.93 -6.97
C ILE A 186 3.00 -5.56 -5.50
N PRO A 187 3.69 -6.23 -4.59
CA PRO A 187 3.62 -5.93 -3.15
C PRO A 187 3.93 -4.47 -2.87
N LEU A 188 3.39 -3.92 -1.78
CA LEU A 188 3.73 -2.56 -1.35
C LEU A 188 5.25 -2.44 -1.18
N SER A 189 5.81 -1.43 -1.81
CA SER A 189 7.26 -1.19 -1.86
C SER A 189 7.72 -0.33 -0.70
N LEU A 190 8.90 -0.64 -0.16
CA LEU A 190 9.62 0.20 0.79
C LEU A 190 11.03 0.50 0.29
N ASN A 191 11.56 1.68 0.62
CA ASN A 191 12.99 1.95 0.52
C ASN A 191 13.66 1.60 1.85
N LEU A 192 14.37 0.49 1.87
CA LEU A 192 15.01 -0.03 3.07
C LEU A 192 16.25 0.75 3.50
N GLU A 193 16.83 1.59 2.63
CA GLU A 193 17.92 2.52 3.00
C GLU A 193 17.48 3.51 4.07
N ASN A 194 16.19 3.87 4.09
CA ASN A 194 15.60 4.80 5.04
C ASN A 194 15.06 4.11 6.32
N LEU A 195 15.01 2.78 6.35
CA LEU A 195 14.46 1.99 7.45
C LEU A 195 15.51 1.00 7.95
N ILE A 196 16.40 1.51 8.83
CA ILE A 196 17.51 0.74 9.37
C ILE A 196 16.96 -0.31 10.35
N PHE A 197 17.42 -1.55 10.22
CA PHE A 197 17.14 -2.60 11.19
C PHE A 197 17.66 -2.18 12.58
N LYS A 198 16.82 -2.35 13.58
CA LYS A 198 17.15 -2.13 14.99
C LYS A 198 16.99 -3.45 15.75
N GLU A 199 17.98 -3.82 16.51
CA GLU A 199 17.83 -4.94 17.44
C GLU A 199 16.62 -4.75 18.35
N GLN A 200 16.04 -5.84 18.81
CA GLN A 200 14.92 -5.80 19.73
C GLN A 200 15.33 -5.09 21.02
N PRO A 201 14.58 -4.06 21.48
CA PRO A 201 14.91 -3.38 22.71
C PRO A 201 14.93 -4.36 23.90
N ARG A 202 15.80 -4.14 24.86
CA ARG A 202 15.84 -4.96 26.08
C ARG A 202 14.57 -4.72 26.90
N ILE A 203 13.92 -5.80 27.29
CA ILE A 203 12.80 -5.78 28.24
C ILE A 203 13.39 -5.69 29.64
N VAL A 204 13.11 -4.61 30.34
CA VAL A 204 13.62 -4.39 31.71
C VAL A 204 12.47 -4.59 32.73
N ASN A 205 11.44 -3.76 32.68
CA ASN A 205 10.34 -3.78 33.64
C ASN A 205 9.00 -4.07 32.95
N GLU A 206 8.83 -3.68 31.69
CA GLU A 206 7.58 -3.76 30.96
C GLU A 206 7.81 -4.01 29.48
N ILE A 207 6.83 -4.60 28.81
CA ILE A 207 6.81 -4.73 27.36
C ILE A 207 6.09 -3.54 26.77
N ARG A 208 6.79 -2.78 25.90
CA ARG A 208 6.21 -1.65 25.18
C ARG A 208 5.49 -2.13 23.93
N ILE A 209 4.20 -1.89 23.86
CA ILE A 209 3.33 -2.27 22.75
C ILE A 209 2.73 -1.01 22.16
N ILE A 210 2.79 -0.85 20.85
CA ILE A 210 2.12 0.26 20.16
C ILE A 210 1.13 -0.25 19.12
N HIS A 211 0.05 0.51 18.95
CA HIS A 211 -0.94 0.33 17.90
C HIS A 211 -1.07 1.62 17.11
N GLY A 212 -0.60 1.58 15.85
CA GLY A 212 -0.70 2.72 14.94
C GLY A 212 -2.01 2.70 14.14
N THR A 213 -2.85 3.74 14.25
CA THR A 213 -4.11 3.79 13.52
C THR A 213 -4.44 5.17 12.96
N THR A 214 -5.02 5.17 11.77
CA THR A 214 -5.69 6.33 11.16
C THR A 214 -7.21 6.16 11.17
N ASN A 215 -7.71 5.00 11.56
CA ASN A 215 -9.13 4.69 11.67
C ASN A 215 -9.37 3.58 12.68
N ARG A 216 -9.78 3.97 13.89
CA ARG A 216 -9.98 3.07 15.04
C ARG A 216 -10.96 1.93 14.76
N LYS A 217 -12.10 2.21 14.12
CA LYS A 217 -13.11 1.19 13.78
C LYS A 217 -12.57 0.19 12.77
N TRP A 218 -11.82 0.67 11.79
CA TRP A 218 -11.21 -0.16 10.76
C TRP A 218 -10.21 -1.15 11.34
N LYS A 219 -9.33 -0.70 12.22
CA LYS A 219 -8.23 -1.51 12.74
C LYS A 219 -8.60 -2.38 13.95
N GLY A 220 -9.79 -2.20 14.52
CA GLY A 220 -10.24 -2.95 15.70
C GLY A 220 -9.67 -2.40 17.01
N THR A 221 -9.34 -1.10 17.06
CA THR A 221 -8.65 -0.45 18.16
C THR A 221 -9.34 -0.63 19.51
N SER A 222 -10.66 -0.49 19.57
CA SER A 222 -11.40 -0.62 20.85
C SER A 222 -11.24 -2.01 21.49
N LEU A 223 -11.28 -3.08 20.67
CA LEU A 223 -11.04 -4.42 21.16
C LEU A 223 -9.58 -4.62 21.60
N ILE A 224 -8.63 -4.05 20.86
CA ILE A 224 -7.20 -4.09 21.23
C ILE A 224 -6.99 -3.44 22.59
N GLU A 225 -7.57 -2.25 22.83
CA GLU A 225 -7.52 -1.55 24.13
C GLU A 225 -8.13 -2.35 25.25
N GLU A 226 -9.31 -2.93 25.05
CA GLU A 226 -10.05 -3.75 26.03
C GLU A 226 -9.25 -5.01 26.43
N GLU A 227 -8.73 -5.74 25.46
CA GLU A 227 -8.00 -6.98 25.74
C GLU A 227 -6.63 -6.71 26.38
N ILE A 228 -5.95 -5.63 26.02
CA ILE A 228 -4.71 -5.23 26.68
C ILE A 228 -4.98 -4.77 28.11
N ALA A 229 -6.04 -4.00 28.38
CA ALA A 229 -6.42 -3.63 29.73
C ALA A 229 -6.68 -4.87 30.60
N SER A 230 -7.39 -5.86 30.06
CA SER A 230 -7.64 -7.13 30.75
C SER A 230 -6.33 -7.91 31.06
N LEU A 231 -5.32 -7.85 30.20
CA LEU A 231 -4.02 -8.46 30.50
C LEU A 231 -3.25 -7.70 31.60
N ILE A 232 -3.32 -6.36 31.60
CA ILE A 232 -2.74 -5.54 32.68
C ILE A 232 -3.40 -5.86 34.03
N GLU A 233 -4.72 -6.01 34.07
CA GLU A 233 -5.46 -6.40 35.26
C GLU A 233 -5.06 -7.80 35.76
N LYS A 234 -4.67 -8.71 34.86
CA LYS A 234 -4.09 -10.02 35.20
C LYS A 234 -2.65 -9.96 35.74
N GLY A 235 -2.03 -8.77 35.77
CA GLY A 235 -0.67 -8.57 36.31
C GLY A 235 0.46 -8.56 35.26
N TYR A 236 0.13 -8.57 33.95
CA TYR A 236 1.16 -8.40 32.91
C TYR A 236 1.69 -6.96 32.88
N ALA A 237 3.01 -6.80 32.92
CA ALA A 237 3.67 -5.50 32.85
C ALA A 237 3.72 -4.98 31.40
N ILE A 238 2.68 -4.29 30.99
CA ILE A 238 2.51 -3.76 29.61
C ILE A 238 2.47 -2.23 29.65
N ASN A 239 3.29 -1.59 28.82
CA ASN A 239 3.16 -0.19 28.44
C ASN A 239 2.55 -0.11 27.05
N PHE A 240 1.26 0.21 26.99
CA PHE A 240 0.52 0.26 25.74
C PHE A 240 0.22 1.69 25.30
N LYS A 241 0.40 1.96 24.02
CA LYS A 241 0.13 3.27 23.43
C LYS A 241 -0.57 3.16 22.08
N VAL A 242 -1.69 3.86 21.92
CA VAL A 242 -2.32 4.08 20.63
C VAL A 242 -1.74 5.33 19.99
N ILE A 243 -1.29 5.20 18.73
CA ILE A 243 -0.63 6.26 17.98
C ILE A 243 -1.58 6.74 16.87
N GLU A 244 -1.99 8.01 16.97
CA GLU A 244 -2.93 8.63 16.04
C GLU A 244 -2.51 10.08 15.73
N ASN A 245 -2.87 10.57 14.55
CA ASN A 245 -2.71 11.98 14.17
C ASN A 245 -1.28 12.54 14.32
N ILE A 246 -0.28 11.70 14.07
CA ILE A 246 1.13 12.11 14.10
C ILE A 246 1.74 12.09 12.70
N THR A 247 2.91 12.69 12.55
CA THR A 247 3.69 12.59 11.30
C THR A 247 4.25 11.19 11.10
N HIS A 248 4.58 10.83 9.87
CA HIS A 248 5.18 9.55 9.54
C HIS A 248 6.52 9.33 10.28
N ASP A 249 7.38 10.35 10.31
CA ASP A 249 8.67 10.27 10.99
C ASP A 249 8.51 10.00 12.50
N ARG A 250 7.48 10.60 13.11
CA ARG A 250 7.17 10.33 14.51
C ARG A 250 6.65 8.91 14.73
N LEU A 251 5.84 8.37 13.79
CA LEU A 251 5.42 6.98 13.84
C LEU A 251 6.62 6.03 13.78
N ILE A 252 7.57 6.27 12.88
CA ILE A 252 8.79 5.47 12.77
C ILE A 252 9.57 5.48 14.09
N GLN A 253 9.75 6.66 14.71
CA GLN A 253 10.40 6.76 16.02
C GLN A 253 9.70 5.97 17.13
N GLU A 254 8.36 5.99 17.16
CA GLU A 254 7.60 5.20 18.13
C GLU A 254 7.77 3.68 17.86
N ILE A 255 7.75 3.27 16.59
CA ILE A 255 8.01 1.89 16.17
C ILE A 255 9.43 1.45 16.60
N GLU A 256 10.46 2.27 16.38
CA GLU A 256 11.83 1.96 16.79
C GLU A 256 11.99 1.66 18.29
N ASN A 257 11.14 2.23 19.11
CA ASN A 257 11.20 2.14 20.56
C ASN A 257 10.26 1.10 21.17
N CYS A 258 9.39 0.47 20.38
CA CYS A 258 8.48 -0.55 20.89
C CYS A 258 9.10 -1.97 20.85
N HIS A 259 8.49 -2.91 21.56
CA HIS A 259 8.82 -4.34 21.49
C HIS A 259 7.90 -5.07 20.52
N ILE A 260 6.62 -4.67 20.45
CA ILE A 260 5.60 -5.27 19.60
C ILE A 260 4.80 -4.15 18.94
N TYR A 261 4.57 -4.27 17.64
CA TYR A 261 3.67 -3.41 16.87
C TYR A 261 2.38 -4.14 16.55
N ILE A 262 1.23 -3.49 16.74
CA ILE A 262 -0.07 -4.01 16.33
C ILE A 262 -0.59 -3.18 15.17
N ASP A 263 -0.79 -3.81 14.00
CA ASP A 263 -1.33 -3.12 12.82
C ASP A 263 -2.86 -3.11 12.84
N GLN A 264 -3.50 -4.27 12.62
CA GLN A 264 -4.95 -4.40 12.57
C GLN A 264 -5.38 -5.86 12.79
N ILE A 265 -6.58 -6.07 13.36
CA ILE A 265 -7.15 -7.40 13.66
C ILE A 265 -8.52 -7.62 13.01
N SER A 266 -8.90 -6.76 12.06
CA SER A 266 -10.25 -6.72 11.49
C SER A 266 -10.35 -7.20 10.04
N PHE A 267 -9.29 -7.07 9.24
CA PHE A 267 -9.31 -7.36 7.80
C PHE A 267 -8.06 -8.14 7.39
N GLY A 268 -8.26 -9.11 6.54
CA GLY A 268 -7.38 -10.22 6.28
C GLY A 268 -6.07 -9.94 5.52
N TRP A 269 -5.43 -8.78 5.69
CA TRP A 269 -4.05 -8.56 5.22
C TRP A 269 -3.39 -7.38 5.94
N TYR A 270 -2.06 -7.45 6.11
CA TYR A 270 -1.26 -6.41 6.74
C TYR A 270 -1.06 -5.18 5.82
N GLY A 271 -0.88 -4.01 6.42
CA GLY A 271 -0.72 -2.73 5.73
C GLY A 271 0.72 -2.21 5.66
N ALA A 272 0.90 -0.99 5.12
CA ALA A 272 2.22 -0.36 4.97
C ALA A 272 2.95 -0.20 6.31
N ALA A 273 2.27 0.27 7.35
CA ALA A 273 2.89 0.43 8.67
C ALA A 273 3.35 -0.90 9.31
N ALA A 274 2.67 -2.01 9.01
CA ALA A 274 3.12 -3.34 9.40
C ALA A 274 4.43 -3.71 8.68
N ILE A 275 4.55 -3.40 7.39
CA ILE A 275 5.76 -3.66 6.62
C ILE A 275 6.92 -2.79 7.13
N GLU A 276 6.67 -1.51 7.43
CA GLU A 276 7.64 -0.59 8.04
C GLU A 276 8.11 -1.10 9.41
N SER A 277 7.19 -1.57 10.24
CA SER A 277 7.51 -2.17 11.53
C SER A 277 8.39 -3.42 11.39
N MET A 278 8.04 -4.31 10.47
CA MET A 278 8.83 -5.51 10.15
C MET A 278 10.22 -5.14 9.59
N ALA A 279 10.32 -4.08 8.77
CA ALA A 279 11.59 -3.59 8.24
C ALA A 279 12.53 -3.11 9.34
N ILE A 280 12.00 -2.42 10.34
CA ILE A 280 12.76 -1.97 11.54
C ILE A 280 13.13 -3.15 12.45
N GLY A 281 12.51 -4.31 12.25
CA GLY A 281 12.73 -5.49 13.07
C GLY A 281 11.80 -5.59 14.28
N ARG A 282 10.58 -5.06 14.19
CA ARG A 282 9.59 -5.20 15.27
C ARG A 282 8.63 -6.35 14.96
N PRO A 283 8.47 -7.32 15.88
CA PRO A 283 7.40 -8.29 15.84
C PRO A 283 6.06 -7.61 15.65
N THR A 284 5.34 -8.01 14.60
CA THR A 284 4.14 -7.33 14.16
C THR A 284 2.93 -8.25 14.24
N ILE A 285 1.90 -7.84 14.98
CA ILE A 285 0.61 -8.52 15.06
C ILE A 285 -0.32 -7.92 14.01
N ALA A 286 -0.90 -8.77 13.17
CA ALA A 286 -1.98 -8.39 12.26
C ALA A 286 -2.84 -9.61 11.91
N PHE A 287 -4.06 -9.34 11.44
CA PHE A 287 -4.88 -10.41 10.88
C PHE A 287 -4.49 -10.66 9.42
N VAL A 288 -4.07 -11.91 9.15
CA VAL A 288 -3.81 -12.43 7.79
C VAL A 288 -4.77 -13.58 7.54
N ASP A 289 -5.71 -13.37 6.62
CA ASP A 289 -6.71 -14.38 6.25
C ASP A 289 -6.12 -15.35 5.22
N GLU A 290 -6.01 -16.60 5.58
CA GLU A 290 -5.39 -17.67 4.78
C GLU A 290 -6.09 -17.89 3.44
N CYS A 291 -7.34 -17.46 3.28
CA CYS A 291 -8.05 -17.55 2.00
C CYS A 291 -7.34 -16.79 0.86
N TYR A 292 -6.44 -15.85 1.20
CA TYR A 292 -5.65 -15.09 0.23
C TYR A 292 -4.29 -15.70 -0.10
N PHE A 293 -3.84 -16.73 0.60
CA PHE A 293 -2.56 -17.40 0.35
C PHE A 293 -2.44 -17.95 -1.08
N LYS A 294 -3.55 -18.35 -1.66
CA LYS A 294 -3.61 -18.79 -3.08
C LYS A 294 -3.18 -17.76 -4.12
N TYR A 295 -2.99 -16.50 -3.72
CA TYR A 295 -2.60 -15.41 -4.62
C TYR A 295 -1.13 -14.99 -4.45
N VAL A 296 -0.42 -15.56 -3.50
CA VAL A 296 0.99 -15.26 -3.22
C VAL A 296 1.79 -16.56 -3.12
N ASP A 297 3.08 -16.51 -3.36
CA ASP A 297 4.01 -17.65 -3.32
C ASP A 297 4.90 -17.65 -2.07
N TYR A 298 4.66 -16.70 -1.17
CA TYR A 298 5.46 -16.50 0.05
C TYR A 298 4.65 -16.67 1.35
N GLU A 299 3.46 -17.27 1.31
CA GLU A 299 2.55 -17.39 2.47
C GLU A 299 3.22 -18.08 3.68
N LYS A 300 4.06 -19.07 3.44
CA LYS A 300 4.79 -19.81 4.49
C LYS A 300 5.93 -19.01 5.13
N LYS A 301 6.31 -17.89 4.54
CA LYS A 301 7.40 -17.03 5.01
C LYS A 301 6.90 -15.81 5.77
N ILE A 302 5.59 -15.52 5.72
CA ILE A 302 5.01 -14.32 6.36
C ILE A 302 5.28 -14.38 7.87
N PRO A 303 6.08 -13.45 8.42
CA PRO A 303 6.47 -13.48 9.84
C PRO A 303 5.46 -12.75 10.74
N VAL A 304 4.36 -12.27 10.17
CA VAL A 304 3.30 -11.60 10.91
C VAL A 304 2.71 -12.58 11.93
N ILE A 305 2.61 -12.14 13.16
CA ILE A 305 1.92 -12.86 14.22
C ILE A 305 0.43 -12.74 13.95
N ASN A 306 -0.16 -13.80 13.40
CA ASN A 306 -1.54 -13.77 12.94
C ASN A 306 -2.52 -13.76 14.13
N ALA A 307 -3.30 -12.69 14.26
CA ALA A 307 -4.31 -12.56 15.27
C ALA A 307 -5.60 -11.94 14.71
N THR A 308 -6.72 -12.51 15.09
CA THR A 308 -8.08 -12.08 14.78
C THR A 308 -8.72 -11.45 16.02
N LYS A 309 -9.91 -10.87 15.86
CA LYS A 309 -10.73 -10.42 17.00
C LYS A 309 -11.04 -11.51 18.01
N LEU A 310 -11.01 -12.78 17.59
CA LEU A 310 -11.42 -13.91 18.44
C LEU A 310 -10.29 -14.47 19.30
N ASN A 311 -9.03 -14.31 18.86
CA ASN A 311 -7.88 -14.92 19.51
C ASN A 311 -6.75 -13.92 19.85
N PHE A 312 -7.00 -12.62 19.69
CA PHE A 312 -5.97 -11.59 19.91
C PHE A 312 -5.36 -11.65 21.31
N LYS A 313 -6.21 -11.82 22.33
CA LYS A 313 -5.77 -11.92 23.73
C LYS A 313 -4.84 -13.09 23.97
N GLU A 314 -5.24 -14.30 23.55
CA GLU A 314 -4.44 -15.51 23.72
C GLU A 314 -3.11 -15.40 22.96
N VAL A 315 -3.13 -14.83 21.75
CA VAL A 315 -1.92 -14.62 20.95
C VAL A 315 -0.97 -13.67 21.66
N LEU A 316 -1.47 -12.57 22.19
CA LEU A 316 -0.64 -11.59 22.91
C LEU A 316 -0.11 -12.16 24.23
N GLU A 317 -0.96 -12.85 24.98
CA GLU A 317 -0.57 -13.53 26.25
C GLU A 317 0.52 -14.59 25.99
N GLY A 318 0.42 -15.33 24.90
CA GLY A 318 1.46 -16.28 24.47
C GLY A 318 2.81 -15.63 24.18
N LEU A 319 2.82 -14.43 23.60
CA LEU A 319 4.06 -13.65 23.39
C LEU A 319 4.64 -13.11 24.70
N MET A 320 3.79 -12.67 25.61
CA MET A 320 4.20 -12.18 26.93
C MET A 320 4.86 -13.27 27.77
N ASN A 321 4.38 -14.50 27.66
CA ASN A 321 4.90 -15.66 28.39
C ASN A 321 6.22 -16.22 27.81
N LYS A 322 6.56 -15.86 26.55
CA LYS A 322 7.77 -16.31 25.85
C LYS A 322 8.47 -15.16 25.12
N PRO A 323 8.91 -14.12 25.85
CA PRO A 323 9.46 -12.91 25.22
C PRO A 323 10.78 -13.16 24.46
N GLU A 324 11.49 -14.24 24.75
CA GLU A 324 12.72 -14.63 24.06
C GLU A 324 12.51 -14.88 22.55
N GLN A 325 11.29 -15.27 22.15
CA GLN A 325 10.98 -15.49 20.72
C GLN A 325 10.92 -14.20 19.91
N LEU A 326 10.74 -13.03 20.55
CA LEU A 326 10.63 -11.74 19.86
C LEU A 326 11.87 -11.43 19.01
N ASN A 327 13.06 -11.78 19.46
CA ASN A 327 14.29 -11.60 18.67
C ASN A 327 14.28 -12.45 17.39
N HIS A 328 13.83 -13.68 17.45
CA HIS A 328 13.76 -14.55 16.29
C HIS A 328 12.72 -14.05 15.27
N ILE A 329 11.55 -13.59 15.76
CA ILE A 329 10.52 -13.00 14.92
C ILE A 329 11.04 -11.70 14.27
N SER A 330 11.77 -10.88 15.01
CA SER A 330 12.41 -9.65 14.52
C SER A 330 13.31 -9.90 13.30
N LEU A 331 14.22 -10.86 13.40
CA LEU A 331 15.13 -11.20 12.30
C LEU A 331 14.37 -11.77 11.07
N LYS A 332 13.37 -12.62 11.31
CA LYS A 332 12.51 -13.13 10.23
C LYS A 332 11.72 -12.01 9.56
N SER A 333 11.23 -11.05 10.35
CA SER A 333 10.48 -9.89 9.85
C SER A 333 11.32 -9.05 8.90
N ARG A 334 12.55 -8.72 9.28
CA ARG A 334 13.48 -7.97 8.43
C ARG A 334 13.78 -8.70 7.13
N LYS A 335 14.15 -9.97 7.22
CA LYS A 335 14.46 -10.81 6.06
C LYS A 335 13.29 -10.90 5.08
N PHE A 336 12.09 -11.09 5.60
CA PHE A 336 10.88 -11.15 4.78
C PHE A 336 10.65 -9.85 3.98
N VAL A 337 10.85 -8.69 4.62
CA VAL A 337 10.67 -7.41 3.94
C VAL A 337 11.74 -7.19 2.88
N GLU A 338 12.99 -7.57 3.13
CA GLU A 338 14.08 -7.53 2.15
C GLU A 338 13.79 -8.41 0.92
N GLU A 339 13.21 -9.60 1.13
CA GLU A 339 12.90 -10.54 0.04
C GLU A 339 11.66 -10.16 -0.77
N HIS A 340 10.68 -9.43 -0.20
CA HIS A 340 9.35 -9.27 -0.82
C HIS A 340 8.87 -7.82 -0.96
N HIS A 341 9.38 -6.88 -0.15
CA HIS A 341 8.90 -5.51 -0.10
C HIS A 341 9.96 -4.46 -0.44
N ASP A 342 11.22 -4.86 -0.58
CA ASP A 342 12.28 -3.94 -0.99
C ASP A 342 11.97 -3.32 -2.36
N ILE A 343 12.27 -2.04 -2.51
CA ILE A 343 12.05 -1.27 -3.75
C ILE A 343 12.73 -1.94 -4.95
N GLN A 344 13.90 -2.55 -4.78
CA GLN A 344 14.63 -3.21 -5.86
C GLN A 344 13.88 -4.46 -6.31
N VAL A 345 13.36 -5.25 -5.38
CA VAL A 345 12.58 -6.47 -5.65
C VAL A 345 11.27 -6.13 -6.36
N THR A 346 10.49 -5.23 -5.79
CA THR A 346 9.16 -4.88 -6.30
C THR A 346 9.22 -4.17 -7.65
N SER A 347 10.23 -3.31 -7.85
CA SER A 347 10.43 -2.63 -9.14
C SER A 347 10.96 -3.58 -10.21
N LYS A 348 11.75 -4.60 -9.84
CA LYS A 348 12.15 -5.66 -10.76
C LYS A 348 10.96 -6.47 -11.24
N LEU A 349 10.08 -6.89 -10.33
CA LEU A 349 8.81 -7.53 -10.68
C LEU A 349 7.97 -6.68 -11.64
N LEU A 350 7.87 -5.38 -11.36
CA LEU A 350 7.14 -4.45 -12.23
C LEU A 350 7.79 -4.34 -13.62
N LEU A 351 9.11 -4.24 -13.69
CA LEU A 351 9.85 -4.16 -14.96
C LEU A 351 9.62 -5.43 -15.80
N ASP A 352 9.67 -6.60 -15.17
CA ASP A 352 9.45 -7.87 -15.85
C ASP A 352 8.02 -7.97 -16.42
N LEU A 353 7.01 -7.53 -15.65
CA LEU A 353 5.64 -7.43 -16.14
C LEU A 353 5.49 -6.45 -17.32
N TYR A 354 6.17 -5.30 -17.28
CA TYR A 354 6.16 -4.37 -18.41
C TYR A 354 6.76 -5.00 -19.67
N GLN A 355 7.89 -5.72 -19.52
CA GLN A 355 8.54 -6.37 -20.64
C GLN A 355 7.68 -7.48 -21.25
N ASP A 356 7.04 -8.29 -20.41
CA ASP A 356 6.19 -9.41 -20.84
C ASP A 356 4.84 -8.92 -21.44
N LYS A 357 4.17 -7.98 -20.81
CA LYS A 357 2.78 -7.64 -21.15
C LYS A 357 2.63 -6.39 -22.02
N LEU A 358 3.60 -5.46 -21.99
CA LEU A 358 3.42 -4.15 -22.62
C LEU A 358 4.45 -3.82 -23.69
N TRP A 359 5.70 -4.32 -23.57
CA TRP A 359 6.83 -3.90 -24.38
C TRP A 359 7.37 -5.01 -25.29
N SER A 360 6.69 -6.13 -25.34
CA SER A 360 6.97 -7.25 -26.26
C SER A 360 6.78 -6.85 -27.74
#